data_c818a0cae98c304bcc6a192d6bafce6c
#
_entry.id   c818a0cae98c304bcc6a192d6bafce6c
#
_cell.length_a   1.000
_cell.length_b   1.000
_cell.length_c   1.000
_cell.angle_alpha   90.00
_cell.angle_beta   90.00
_cell.angle_gamma   90.00
#
_symmetry.space_group_name_H-M   'P 1'
#
loop_
_entity.id
_entity.type
_entity.pdbx_description
1 polymer ?
#
loop_
_entity_poly.entity_id
_entity_poly.type
_entity_poly.pdbx_seq_one_letter_code
_entity_poly.pdbx_strand_id
1 'polypeptide(L)'
;MVRITMQNGKTIDIELDATAAPITCENFLKLVNQGFYNGLTFHRVIPGFMIQGGDPDGTGMGGPGYTIKCETSAPRQRHDRGVLSMAHAGRDTGGSQFFICMNRENTRHLDGVHTCFGQVVEGLDVIDDIRRGDRILSIRIVRE
;
A
#
# COMPACT_ATOMS: atom_id res chain seq x y z
N MET A 1 4.39 12.65 3.41
CA MET A 1 5.23 11.46 3.20
C MET A 1 5.11 10.53 4.40
N VAL A 2 5.01 9.25 4.16
CA VAL A 2 4.97 8.24 5.22
C VAL A 2 6.20 7.35 5.13
N ARG A 3 6.59 6.79 6.28
CA ARG A 3 7.70 5.84 6.36
C ARG A 3 7.22 4.52 6.93
N ILE A 4 7.44 3.45 6.19
CA ILE A 4 7.26 2.09 6.68
C ILE A 4 8.60 1.66 7.25
N THR A 5 8.62 1.29 8.53
CA THR A 5 9.79 0.70 9.18
C THR A 5 9.51 -0.78 9.37
N MET A 6 10.38 -1.62 8.79
CA MET A 6 10.28 -3.07 8.94
C MET A 6 10.91 -3.51 10.27
N GLN A 7 10.56 -4.69 10.74
CA GLN A 7 11.07 -5.22 12.00
C GLN A 7 12.60 -5.35 12.02
N ASN A 8 13.22 -5.52 10.86
CA ASN A 8 14.68 -5.56 10.72
C ASN A 8 15.35 -4.18 10.71
N GLY A 9 14.56 -3.09 10.87
CA GLY A 9 15.06 -1.71 10.90
C GLY A 9 15.15 -1.04 9.54
N LYS A 10 14.97 -1.74 8.44
CA LYS A 10 14.99 -1.14 7.11
C LYS A 10 13.73 -0.34 6.87
N THR A 11 13.83 0.72 6.07
CA THR A 11 12.72 1.66 5.86
C THR A 11 12.37 1.84 4.39
N ILE A 12 11.09 2.19 4.16
CA ILE A 12 10.54 2.52 2.85
C ILE A 12 9.82 3.85 3.01
N ASP A 13 10.22 4.86 2.24
CA ASP A 13 9.58 6.17 2.26
C ASP A 13 8.68 6.32 1.04
N ILE A 14 7.45 6.78 1.27
CA ILE A 14 6.40 6.86 0.24
C ILE A 14 5.81 8.26 0.25
N GLU A 15 5.79 8.91 -0.93
CA GLU A 15 5.01 10.14 -1.13
C GLU A 15 3.58 9.74 -1.49
N LEU A 16 2.61 10.29 -0.78
CA LEU A 16 1.20 10.07 -1.09
C LEU A 16 0.72 11.10 -2.10
N ASP A 17 -0.21 10.70 -2.97
CA ASP A 17 -0.76 11.55 -4.03
C ASP A 17 -2.22 11.88 -3.70
N ALA A 18 -2.42 12.84 -2.80
CA ALA A 18 -3.75 13.25 -2.37
C ALA A 18 -4.55 13.95 -3.46
N THR A 19 -3.89 14.46 -4.50
CA THR A 19 -4.57 15.08 -5.64
C THR A 19 -5.23 13.99 -6.50
N ALA A 20 -4.54 12.88 -6.73
CA ALA A 20 -5.07 11.78 -7.53
C ALA A 20 -6.06 10.91 -6.76
N ALA A 21 -5.89 10.77 -5.45
CA ALA A 21 -6.70 9.85 -4.63
C ALA A 21 -6.95 10.44 -3.23
N PRO A 22 -7.75 11.51 -3.13
CA PRO A 22 -7.96 12.20 -1.83
C PRO A 22 -8.63 11.31 -0.77
N ILE A 23 -9.63 10.53 -1.14
CA ILE A 23 -10.33 9.65 -0.19
C ILE A 23 -9.40 8.56 0.31
N THR A 24 -8.68 7.92 -0.59
CA THR A 24 -7.76 6.82 -0.26
C THR A 24 -6.61 7.31 0.62
N CYS A 25 -6.02 8.45 0.28
CA CYS A 25 -4.94 9.03 1.08
C CYS A 25 -5.41 9.45 2.47
N GLU A 26 -6.58 10.08 2.57
CA GLU A 26 -7.14 10.48 3.87
C GLU A 26 -7.39 9.27 4.75
N ASN A 27 -7.98 8.21 4.19
CA ASN A 27 -8.22 6.97 4.91
C ASN A 27 -6.91 6.32 5.38
N PHE A 28 -5.92 6.24 4.49
CA PHE A 28 -4.62 5.65 4.82
C PHE A 28 -3.94 6.42 5.95
N LEU A 29 -3.90 7.75 5.88
CA LEU A 29 -3.30 8.59 6.92
C LEU A 29 -4.03 8.46 8.25
N LYS A 30 -5.35 8.35 8.23
CA LYS A 30 -6.16 8.10 9.43
C LYS A 30 -5.75 6.79 10.10
N LEU A 31 -5.61 5.72 9.32
CA LEU A 31 -5.20 4.42 9.85
C LEU A 31 -3.75 4.45 10.36
N VAL A 32 -2.87 5.14 9.66
CA VAL A 32 -1.48 5.35 10.09
C VAL A 32 -1.44 6.05 11.45
N ASN A 33 -2.21 7.12 11.62
CA ASN A 33 -2.28 7.87 12.88
C ASN A 33 -2.85 7.06 14.04
N GLN A 34 -3.71 6.08 13.74
CA GLN A 34 -4.27 5.18 14.76
C GLN A 34 -3.31 4.05 15.13
N GLY A 35 -2.16 3.93 14.46
CA GLY A 35 -1.26 2.81 14.67
C GLY A 35 -1.79 1.49 14.12
N PHE A 36 -2.78 1.55 13.22
CA PHE A 36 -3.47 0.36 12.70
C PHE A 36 -2.52 -0.65 12.05
N TYR A 37 -1.51 -0.14 11.33
CA TYR A 37 -0.58 -0.99 10.59
C TYR A 37 0.57 -1.54 11.42
N ASN A 38 0.76 -1.03 12.64
CA ASN A 38 1.89 -1.45 13.46
C ASN A 38 1.74 -2.93 13.86
N GLY A 39 2.77 -3.71 13.59
CA GLY A 39 2.77 -5.14 13.89
C GLY A 39 2.12 -6.03 12.83
N LEU A 40 1.54 -5.46 11.77
CA LEU A 40 0.97 -6.25 10.68
C LEU A 40 2.06 -6.77 9.75
N THR A 41 1.72 -7.72 8.87
CA THR A 41 2.68 -8.37 7.98
C THR A 41 2.38 -8.06 6.53
N PHE A 42 3.39 -8.26 5.68
CA PHE A 42 3.18 -8.43 4.25
C PHE A 42 2.76 -9.89 4.04
N HIS A 43 1.47 -10.15 4.09
CA HIS A 43 0.92 -11.50 4.10
C HIS A 43 0.90 -12.16 2.72
N ARG A 44 1.08 -11.38 1.65
CA ARG A 44 1.10 -11.88 0.28
C ARG A 44 2.23 -11.20 -0.49
N VAL A 45 3.22 -11.99 -0.89
CA VAL A 45 4.38 -11.49 -1.64
C VAL A 45 4.55 -12.39 -2.87
N ILE A 46 4.43 -11.78 -4.05
CA ILE A 46 4.63 -12.48 -5.33
C ILE A 46 5.79 -11.79 -6.03
N PRO A 47 6.98 -12.43 -6.09
CA PRO A 47 8.15 -11.83 -6.72
C PRO A 47 7.86 -11.36 -8.15
N GLY A 48 8.34 -10.16 -8.48
CA GLY A 48 8.13 -9.56 -9.79
C GLY A 48 6.72 -9.02 -10.03
N PHE A 49 5.82 -9.17 -9.07
CA PHE A 49 4.45 -8.67 -9.17
C PHE A 49 4.18 -7.60 -8.11
N MET A 50 4.00 -7.99 -6.84
CA MET A 50 3.69 -7.04 -5.78
C MET A 50 3.99 -7.61 -4.40
N ILE A 51 4.06 -6.71 -3.41
CA ILE A 51 4.02 -7.05 -1.99
C ILE A 51 2.76 -6.43 -1.40
N GLN A 52 1.97 -7.21 -0.67
CA GLN A 52 0.66 -6.80 -0.15
C GLN A 52 0.62 -6.97 1.36
N GLY A 53 0.13 -5.95 2.04
CA GLY A 53 0.00 -5.96 3.50
C GLY A 53 -1.19 -5.14 3.96
N GLY A 54 -1.27 -4.90 5.27
CA GLY A 54 -2.31 -4.06 5.87
C GLY A 54 -3.58 -4.80 6.25
N ASP A 55 -3.55 -6.13 6.27
CA ASP A 55 -4.65 -6.95 6.76
C ASP A 55 -4.44 -7.27 8.24
N PRO A 56 -5.32 -6.80 9.15
CA PRO A 56 -5.17 -7.09 10.58
C PRO A 56 -5.25 -8.58 10.91
N ASP A 57 -5.90 -9.37 10.07
CA ASP A 57 -6.02 -10.81 10.27
C ASP A 57 -4.93 -11.62 9.57
N GLY A 58 -4.19 -11.01 8.64
CA GLY A 58 -3.12 -11.67 7.90
C GLY A 58 -3.60 -12.74 6.91
N THR A 59 -4.90 -12.77 6.58
CA THR A 59 -5.51 -13.82 5.74
C THR A 59 -5.86 -13.36 4.34
N GLY A 60 -5.85 -12.06 4.10
CA GLY A 60 -6.36 -11.44 2.88
C GLY A 60 -7.82 -11.04 2.96
N MET A 61 -8.50 -11.39 4.05
CA MET A 61 -9.94 -11.16 4.23
C MET A 61 -10.26 -10.06 5.22
N GLY A 62 -9.28 -9.58 5.99
CA GLY A 62 -9.49 -8.58 7.03
C GLY A 62 -9.46 -7.16 6.51
N GLY A 63 -9.92 -6.23 7.35
CA GLY A 63 -9.94 -4.80 7.04
C GLY A 63 -10.29 -3.98 8.27
N PRO A 64 -10.53 -2.67 8.08
CA PRO A 64 -10.77 -1.75 9.19
C PRO A 64 -12.22 -1.73 9.67
N GLY A 65 -13.10 -2.55 9.11
CA GLY A 65 -14.52 -2.57 9.46
C GLY A 65 -15.41 -1.70 8.57
N TYR A 66 -14.86 -1.11 7.52
CA TYR A 66 -15.59 -0.30 6.54
C TYR A 66 -14.88 -0.40 5.18
N THR A 67 -15.51 0.15 4.15
CA THR A 67 -14.93 0.20 2.80
C THR A 67 -14.89 1.64 2.29
N ILE A 68 -14.02 1.88 1.30
CA ILE A 68 -13.89 3.17 0.63
C ILE A 68 -14.07 3.01 -0.88
N LYS A 69 -14.45 4.10 -1.54
CA LYS A 69 -14.66 4.11 -2.99
C LYS A 69 -13.33 4.10 -3.74
N CYS A 70 -13.33 3.45 -4.90
CA CYS A 70 -12.20 3.52 -5.84
C CYS A 70 -12.09 4.93 -6.45
N GLU A 71 -10.85 5.34 -6.71
CA GLU A 71 -10.53 6.65 -7.30
C GLU A 71 -9.62 6.44 -8.52
N THR A 72 -10.13 5.74 -9.53
CA THR A 72 -9.33 5.26 -10.66
C THR A 72 -9.39 6.13 -11.91
N SER A 73 -10.13 7.24 -11.87
CA SER A 73 -10.34 8.10 -13.06
C SER A 73 -9.40 9.29 -13.14
N ALA A 74 -8.65 9.58 -12.07
CA ALA A 74 -7.73 10.71 -12.05
C ALA A 74 -6.46 10.41 -12.87
N PRO A 75 -5.72 11.45 -13.32
CA PRO A 75 -4.39 11.25 -13.89
C PRO A 75 -3.47 10.53 -12.91
N ARG A 76 -2.41 9.88 -13.43
CA ARG A 76 -1.43 9.16 -12.62
C ARG A 76 -1.97 7.87 -11.98
N GLN A 77 -3.08 7.35 -12.47
CA GLN A 77 -3.59 6.03 -12.07
C GLN A 77 -2.88 4.93 -12.87
N ARG A 78 -1.56 4.84 -12.67
CA ARG A 78 -0.68 3.94 -13.40
C ARG A 78 0.17 3.11 -12.43
N HIS A 79 0.13 1.79 -12.58
CA HIS A 79 0.83 0.85 -11.69
C HIS A 79 2.27 0.61 -12.16
N ASP A 80 3.12 1.62 -11.96
CA ASP A 80 4.57 1.51 -12.20
C ASP A 80 5.27 0.89 -10.98
N ARG A 81 6.52 0.48 -11.17
CA ARG A 81 7.33 -0.03 -10.05
C ARG A 81 7.39 1.00 -8.92
N GLY A 82 7.14 0.54 -7.70
CA GLY A 82 7.15 1.38 -6.51
C GLY A 82 5.85 2.11 -6.22
N VAL A 83 4.83 1.96 -7.05
CA VAL A 83 3.53 2.58 -6.82
C VAL A 83 2.80 1.86 -5.69
N LEU A 84 2.24 2.64 -4.77
CA LEU A 84 1.37 2.17 -3.68
C LEU A 84 -0.07 2.21 -4.17
N SER A 85 -0.75 1.08 -4.10
CA SER A 85 -2.11 0.92 -4.59
C SER A 85 -2.99 0.22 -3.58
N MET A 86 -4.30 0.46 -3.62
CA MET A 86 -5.26 -0.11 -2.68
C MET A 86 -5.74 -1.48 -3.15
N ALA A 87 -5.54 -2.50 -2.32
CA ALA A 87 -6.08 -3.83 -2.58
C ALA A 87 -7.59 -3.85 -2.28
N HIS A 88 -8.34 -4.64 -3.03
CA HIS A 88 -9.77 -4.83 -2.80
C HIS A 88 -10.25 -6.14 -3.43
N ALA A 89 -11.48 -6.54 -3.08
CA ALA A 89 -12.13 -7.74 -3.59
C ALA A 89 -13.22 -7.40 -4.63
N GLY A 90 -13.07 -6.29 -5.31
CA GLY A 90 -14.00 -5.76 -6.29
C GLY A 90 -14.13 -4.26 -6.13
N ARG A 91 -14.89 -3.60 -7.01
CA ARG A 91 -15.02 -2.16 -7.00
C ARG A 91 -15.62 -1.66 -5.67
N ASP A 92 -15.02 -0.60 -5.12
CA ASP A 92 -15.46 0.07 -3.90
C ASP A 92 -15.46 -0.82 -2.65
N THR A 93 -14.57 -1.82 -2.58
CA THR A 93 -14.44 -2.70 -1.41
C THR A 93 -13.09 -2.57 -0.71
N GLY A 94 -12.27 -1.58 -1.08
CA GLY A 94 -11.01 -1.32 -0.39
C GLY A 94 -11.22 -0.86 1.04
N GLY A 95 -10.21 -1.05 1.89
CA GLY A 95 -10.27 -0.64 3.29
C GLY A 95 -8.89 -0.31 3.83
N SER A 96 -8.13 -1.30 4.26
CA SER A 96 -6.79 -1.09 4.82
C SER A 96 -5.68 -1.79 4.03
N GLN A 97 -5.99 -2.85 3.31
CA GLN A 97 -4.97 -3.59 2.59
C GLN A 97 -4.44 -2.78 1.40
N PHE A 98 -3.13 -2.79 1.24
CA PHE A 98 -2.45 -2.10 0.16
C PHE A 98 -1.40 -3.02 -0.44
N PHE A 99 -0.94 -2.67 -1.64
CA PHE A 99 0.20 -3.36 -2.23
C PHE A 99 1.15 -2.35 -2.88
N ILE A 100 2.42 -2.75 -3.00
CA ILE A 100 3.45 -1.98 -3.68
C ILE A 100 3.86 -2.77 -4.91
N CYS A 101 3.82 -2.12 -6.08
CA CYS A 101 4.11 -2.75 -7.35
C CYS A 101 5.62 -3.00 -7.53
N MET A 102 5.95 -4.16 -8.06
CA MET A 102 7.35 -4.56 -8.26
C MET A 102 7.81 -4.40 -9.71
N ASN A 103 6.91 -4.57 -10.69
CA ASN A 103 7.29 -4.56 -12.09
C ASN A 103 6.08 -4.17 -12.95
N ARG A 104 6.20 -3.09 -13.71
CA ARG A 104 5.13 -2.56 -14.57
C ARG A 104 4.57 -3.61 -15.53
N GLU A 105 5.41 -4.46 -16.12
CA GLU A 105 4.95 -5.49 -17.06
C GLU A 105 3.91 -6.42 -16.44
N ASN A 106 4.04 -6.69 -15.15
CA ASN A 106 3.16 -7.62 -14.44
C ASN A 106 2.02 -6.93 -13.70
N THR A 107 2.03 -5.58 -13.59
CA THR A 107 1.01 -4.83 -12.84
C THR A 107 0.16 -3.91 -13.71
N ARG A 108 0.50 -3.72 -14.98
CA ARG A 108 -0.21 -2.78 -15.86
C ARG A 108 -1.69 -3.12 -16.04
N HIS A 109 -2.07 -4.39 -15.93
CA HIS A 109 -3.48 -4.81 -16.04
C HIS A 109 -4.34 -4.31 -14.87
N LEU A 110 -3.72 -3.81 -13.81
CA LEU A 110 -4.42 -3.28 -12.63
C LEU A 110 -4.83 -1.82 -12.83
N ASP A 111 -4.32 -1.14 -13.85
CA ASP A 111 -4.68 0.25 -14.15
C ASP A 111 -6.19 0.36 -14.37
N GLY A 112 -6.81 1.36 -13.74
CA GLY A 112 -8.26 1.55 -13.83
C GLY A 112 -9.08 0.63 -12.95
N VAL A 113 -8.48 -0.36 -12.30
CA VAL A 113 -9.15 -1.32 -11.41
C VAL A 113 -8.85 -1.03 -9.94
N HIS A 114 -7.58 -0.79 -9.62
CA HIS A 114 -7.14 -0.46 -8.26
C HIS A 114 -6.69 1.00 -8.19
N THR A 115 -6.89 1.62 -7.04
CA THR A 115 -6.55 3.03 -6.83
C THR A 115 -5.09 3.19 -6.47
N CYS A 116 -4.32 3.86 -7.35
CA CYS A 116 -2.95 4.28 -7.06
C CYS A 116 -2.99 5.53 -6.19
N PHE A 117 -2.28 5.53 -5.05
CA PHE A 117 -2.33 6.68 -4.15
C PHE A 117 -0.98 7.07 -3.55
N GLY A 118 0.11 6.48 -4.01
CA GLY A 118 1.45 6.86 -3.56
C GLY A 118 2.55 6.27 -4.42
N GLN A 119 3.78 6.71 -4.14
CA GLN A 119 4.98 6.29 -4.85
C GLN A 119 6.13 6.16 -3.87
N VAL A 120 6.83 5.04 -3.89
CA VAL A 120 8.07 4.85 -3.14
C VAL A 120 9.12 5.80 -3.70
N VAL A 121 9.71 6.63 -2.82
CA VAL A 121 10.77 7.59 -3.19
C VAL A 121 12.12 7.17 -2.63
N GLU A 122 12.14 6.37 -1.56
CA GLU A 122 13.35 5.76 -0.99
C GLU A 122 13.02 4.35 -0.54
N GLY A 123 13.91 3.39 -0.80
CA GLY A 123 13.74 2.03 -0.32
C GLY A 123 13.22 1.03 -1.35
N LEU A 124 13.38 1.30 -2.65
CA LEU A 124 13.04 0.32 -3.68
C LEU A 124 13.82 -1.00 -3.51
N ASP A 125 15.06 -0.91 -3.06
CA ASP A 125 15.86 -2.09 -2.74
C ASP A 125 15.29 -2.86 -1.55
N VAL A 126 14.69 -2.16 -0.60
CA VAL A 126 14.06 -2.79 0.57
C VAL A 126 12.83 -3.59 0.16
N ILE A 127 12.01 -3.06 -0.76
CA ILE A 127 10.81 -3.81 -1.19
C ILE A 127 11.19 -5.11 -1.91
N ASP A 128 12.33 -5.14 -2.58
CA ASP A 128 12.82 -6.35 -3.25
C ASP A 128 13.23 -7.44 -2.25
N ASP A 129 13.59 -7.06 -1.03
CA ASP A 129 14.04 -7.97 0.02
C ASP A 129 12.91 -8.47 0.93
N ILE A 130 11.72 -7.90 0.81
CA ILE A 130 10.58 -8.30 1.64
C ILE A 130 10.09 -9.68 1.21
N ARG A 131 9.84 -10.53 2.20
CA ARG A 131 9.34 -11.89 2.03
C ARG A 131 8.00 -12.04 2.72
N ARG A 132 7.22 -13.02 2.29
CA ARG A 132 5.92 -13.32 2.88
C ARG A 132 6.06 -13.52 4.39
N GLY A 133 5.22 -12.79 5.15
CA GLY A 133 5.22 -12.85 6.60
C GLY A 133 6.14 -11.85 7.28
N ASP A 134 6.95 -11.10 6.52
CA ASP A 134 7.77 -10.04 7.10
C ASP A 134 6.88 -9.01 7.78
N ARG A 135 7.30 -8.59 8.99
CA ARG A 135 6.48 -7.75 9.86
C ARG A 135 6.83 -6.29 9.74
N ILE A 136 5.81 -5.47 9.68
CA ILE A 136 5.91 -4.02 9.75
C ILE A 136 6.02 -3.64 11.22
N LEU A 137 7.11 -2.95 11.60
CA LEU A 137 7.23 -2.41 12.95
C LEU A 137 6.28 -1.22 13.14
N SER A 138 6.30 -0.28 12.19
CA SER A 138 5.42 0.89 12.22
C SER A 138 5.29 1.51 10.85
N ILE A 139 4.18 2.25 10.66
CA ILE A 139 4.04 3.21 9.56
C ILE A 139 3.77 4.56 10.21
N ARG A 140 4.56 5.58 9.86
CA ARG A 140 4.45 6.91 10.46
C ARG A 140 4.48 8.00 9.39
N ILE A 141 3.80 9.10 9.70
CA ILE A 141 3.92 10.33 8.89
C ILE A 141 5.24 10.98 9.29
N VAL A 142 6.12 11.21 8.32
CA VAL A 142 7.43 11.83 8.55
C VAL A 142 7.50 13.24 7.96
N ARG A 143 6.56 13.59 7.06
CA ARG A 143 6.46 14.92 6.49
C ARG A 143 5.07 15.09 5.87
N GLU A 144 4.46 16.21 6.08
CA GLU A 144 3.19 16.56 5.45
C GLU A 144 3.39 17.42 4.22
#